data_716820907a1780c915d26bb81ff14e01
#
_entry.id   716820907a1780c915d26bb81ff14e01
#
_cell.length_a   1.000
_cell.length_b   1.000
_cell.length_c   1.000
_cell.angle_alpha   90.00
_cell.angle_beta   90.00
_cell.angle_gamma   90.00
#
_symmetry.space_group_name_H-M   'P 1'
#
loop_
_entity.id
_entity.type
_entity.pdbx_description
1 polymer ?
#
loop_
_entity_poly.entity_id
_entity_poly.type
_entity_poly.pdbx_seq_one_letter_code
_entity_poly.pdbx_strand_id
1 'polypeptide(L)'
;MKQNCIKTVAISLLVTLSLSINASTRKVNVARSVMVGNGIAKFVPDGFDAKKVPSFAIEKEPREQGALSSGWELVPDFSLTDGKANASLIIPEGTSIYGGGEVTGSLLRNGKTIKLWNTDSGAYGVDNGTRLYQSHPWMMGVRKDGTAFGILFDTTWKAELSSTDEKIELR
;
A
#
# COMPACT_ATOMS: atom_id res chain seq x y z
N MET A 1 21.57 29.94 -68.67
CA MET A 1 21.80 28.70 -67.95
C MET A 1 21.63 28.97 -66.46
N LYS A 2 20.53 28.51 -65.83
CA LYS A 2 20.31 28.63 -64.40
C LYS A 2 20.72 27.35 -63.72
N GLN A 3 21.76 27.39 -62.86
CA GLN A 3 22.16 26.27 -62.02
C GLN A 3 21.13 26.11 -60.88
N ASN A 4 20.46 24.96 -60.84
CA ASN A 4 19.64 24.54 -59.71
C ASN A 4 20.57 23.97 -58.62
N CYS A 5 20.62 24.70 -57.49
CA CYS A 5 21.32 24.26 -56.30
C CYS A 5 20.37 23.32 -55.49
N ILE A 6 20.69 22.02 -55.50
CA ILE A 6 19.96 21.03 -54.70
C ILE A 6 20.46 21.16 -53.26
N LYS A 7 19.58 21.63 -52.38
CA LYS A 7 19.83 21.62 -50.92
C LYS A 7 19.49 20.25 -50.35
N THR A 8 20.50 19.47 -50.03
CA THR A 8 20.33 18.21 -49.27
C THR A 8 20.08 18.53 -47.82
N VAL A 9 18.87 18.23 -47.34
CA VAL A 9 18.53 18.29 -45.90
C VAL A 9 18.82 16.91 -45.32
N ALA A 10 19.86 16.78 -44.53
CA ALA A 10 20.12 15.59 -43.72
C ALA A 10 19.21 15.62 -42.47
N ILE A 11 18.19 14.76 -42.43
CA ILE A 11 17.38 14.53 -41.22
C ILE A 11 18.09 13.49 -40.41
N SER A 12 18.74 13.92 -39.32
CA SER A 12 19.26 13.02 -38.30
C SER A 12 18.10 12.54 -37.42
N LEU A 13 17.66 11.29 -37.60
CA LEU A 13 16.66 10.66 -36.76
C LEU A 13 17.34 10.23 -35.45
N LEU A 14 17.20 11.02 -34.39
CA LEU A 14 17.63 10.66 -33.05
C LEU A 14 16.63 9.64 -32.49
N VAL A 15 16.92 8.35 -32.63
CA VAL A 15 16.15 7.30 -31.97
C VAL A 15 16.54 7.31 -30.49
N THR A 16 15.76 7.98 -29.68
CA THR A 16 15.83 7.83 -28.22
C THR A 16 15.24 6.46 -27.85
N LEU A 17 16.11 5.51 -27.58
CA LEU A 17 15.69 4.23 -27.00
C LEU A 17 15.27 4.51 -25.57
N SER A 18 13.97 4.70 -25.33
CA SER A 18 13.40 4.69 -23.98
C SER A 18 13.48 3.25 -23.46
N LEU A 19 14.50 2.97 -22.66
CA LEU A 19 14.52 1.77 -21.82
C LEU A 19 13.36 1.88 -20.84
N SER A 20 12.24 1.26 -21.17
CA SER A 20 11.18 1.01 -20.20
C SER A 20 11.74 0.03 -19.17
N ILE A 21 12.21 0.54 -18.03
CA ILE A 21 12.51 -0.30 -16.89
C ILE A 21 11.17 -0.81 -16.39
N ASN A 22 10.75 -1.99 -16.84
CA ASN A 22 9.58 -2.65 -16.30
C ASN A 22 9.90 -3.01 -14.84
N ALA A 23 9.19 -2.38 -13.92
CA ALA A 23 9.26 -2.73 -12.52
C ALA A 23 8.97 -4.24 -12.37
N SER A 24 9.97 -4.99 -11.89
CA SER A 24 9.81 -6.44 -11.69
C SER A 24 9.03 -6.67 -10.41
N THR A 25 7.76 -7.09 -10.54
CA THR A 25 6.94 -7.48 -9.39
C THR A 25 6.99 -8.99 -9.22
N ARG A 26 7.36 -9.46 -8.04
CA ARG A 26 7.39 -10.87 -7.65
C ARG A 26 6.41 -11.13 -6.51
N LYS A 27 5.53 -12.12 -6.67
CA LYS A 27 4.66 -12.61 -5.58
C LYS A 27 5.52 -13.18 -4.45
N VAL A 28 5.13 -12.89 -3.21
CA VAL A 28 5.73 -13.44 -1.99
C VAL A 28 4.66 -14.26 -1.28
N ASN A 29 5.00 -15.48 -0.86
CA ASN A 29 4.05 -16.33 -0.17
C ASN A 29 3.81 -15.84 1.27
N VAL A 30 2.66 -16.17 1.82
CA VAL A 30 2.41 -16.07 3.25
C VAL A 30 3.17 -17.21 3.92
N ALA A 31 4.24 -16.89 4.66
CA ALA A 31 5.03 -17.89 5.37
C ALA A 31 4.31 -18.42 6.60
N ARG A 32 3.50 -17.57 7.24
CA ARG A 32 2.78 -17.92 8.46
C ARG A 32 1.48 -17.13 8.57
N SER A 33 0.42 -17.85 8.96
CA SER A 33 -0.87 -17.28 9.33
C SER A 33 -1.34 -17.92 10.64
N VAL A 34 -1.56 -17.10 11.66
CA VAL A 34 -1.89 -17.55 13.01
C VAL A 34 -2.93 -16.65 13.67
N MET A 35 -3.72 -17.20 14.57
CA MET A 35 -4.54 -16.41 15.49
C MET A 35 -3.66 -15.85 16.59
N VAL A 36 -3.85 -14.59 16.92
CA VAL A 36 -3.16 -13.90 18.03
C VAL A 36 -4.14 -13.33 19.06
N GLY A 37 -5.42 -13.50 18.82
CA GLY A 37 -6.51 -13.10 19.70
C GLY A 37 -7.85 -13.61 19.17
N ASN A 38 -8.91 -13.45 19.95
CA ASN A 38 -10.26 -13.76 19.47
C ASN A 38 -10.63 -12.82 18.32
N GLY A 39 -10.84 -13.37 17.12
CA GLY A 39 -11.11 -12.58 15.90
C GLY A 39 -9.91 -11.76 15.40
N ILE A 40 -8.67 -12.08 15.85
CA ILE A 40 -7.47 -11.36 15.41
C ILE A 40 -6.49 -12.36 14.81
N ALA A 41 -6.14 -12.17 13.54
CA ALA A 41 -5.15 -12.98 12.84
C ALA A 41 -3.91 -12.15 12.46
N LYS A 42 -2.74 -12.79 12.49
CA LYS A 42 -1.46 -12.24 12.02
C LYS A 42 -1.00 -13.02 10.80
N PHE A 43 -0.59 -12.31 9.78
CA PHE A 43 -0.02 -12.84 8.54
C PHE A 43 1.41 -12.33 8.39
N VAL A 44 2.33 -13.23 8.08
CA VAL A 44 3.75 -12.92 7.92
C VAL A 44 4.20 -13.37 6.53
N PRO A 45 4.76 -12.48 5.70
CA PRO A 45 5.29 -12.86 4.39
C PRO A 45 6.57 -13.69 4.53
N ASP A 46 6.85 -14.50 3.52
CA ASP A 46 8.10 -15.25 3.44
C ASP A 46 9.31 -14.31 3.35
N GLY A 47 10.38 -14.64 4.07
CA GLY A 47 11.58 -13.82 4.16
C GLY A 47 11.45 -12.56 5.04
N PHE A 48 10.34 -12.40 5.78
CA PHE A 48 10.20 -11.30 6.73
C PHE A 48 11.18 -11.44 7.89
N ASP A 49 11.89 -10.36 8.18
CA ASP A 49 12.81 -10.25 9.31
C ASP A 49 12.34 -9.12 10.26
N ALA A 50 11.73 -9.51 11.37
CA ALA A 50 11.22 -8.57 12.38
C ALA A 50 12.29 -7.64 12.98
N LYS A 51 13.57 -8.01 12.89
CA LYS A 51 14.67 -7.17 13.37
C LYS A 51 14.96 -5.99 12.43
N LYS A 52 14.52 -6.08 11.19
CA LYS A 52 14.75 -5.06 10.17
C LYS A 52 13.56 -4.13 9.93
N VAL A 53 12.39 -4.49 10.43
CA VAL A 53 11.16 -3.71 10.20
C VAL A 53 10.63 -3.26 11.56
N PRO A 54 10.70 -1.95 11.87
CA PRO A 54 10.11 -1.41 13.08
C PRO A 54 8.60 -1.67 13.13
N SER A 55 8.13 -2.20 14.25
CA SER A 55 6.73 -2.52 14.51
C SER A 55 6.07 -1.47 15.38
N PHE A 56 4.74 -1.34 15.29
CA PHE A 56 3.91 -0.62 16.24
C PHE A 56 3.76 -1.35 17.58
N ALA A 57 4.11 -2.62 17.66
CA ALA A 57 4.12 -3.39 18.91
C ALA A 57 5.29 -2.93 19.79
N ILE A 58 5.05 -1.91 20.61
CA ILE A 58 6.07 -1.28 21.45
C ILE A 58 6.53 -2.19 22.60
N GLU A 59 5.64 -3.02 23.14
CA GLU A 59 5.94 -3.80 24.35
C GLU A 59 6.23 -5.28 24.06
N LYS A 60 5.24 -6.00 23.58
CA LYS A 60 5.36 -7.44 23.29
C LYS A 60 4.54 -7.81 22.07
N GLU A 61 5.12 -8.64 21.23
CA GLU A 61 4.33 -9.30 20.21
C GLU A 61 3.19 -10.12 20.84
N PRO A 62 1.97 -10.05 20.26
CA PRO A 62 0.87 -10.88 20.71
C PRO A 62 1.27 -12.36 20.67
N ARG A 63 0.91 -13.13 21.70
CA ARG A 63 1.14 -14.58 21.71
C ARG A 63 0.29 -15.24 20.64
N GLU A 64 0.91 -16.16 19.92
CA GLU A 64 0.20 -17.04 19.01
C GLU A 64 -0.74 -17.96 19.79
N GLN A 65 -2.00 -18.03 19.35
CA GLN A 65 -3.06 -18.81 19.98
C GLN A 65 -3.41 -20.08 19.21
N GLY A 66 -2.87 -20.24 18.00
CA GLY A 66 -3.10 -21.41 17.16
C GLY A 66 -3.21 -21.09 15.69
N ALA A 67 -3.62 -22.06 14.90
CA ALA A 67 -3.83 -21.94 13.47
C ALA A 67 -4.96 -20.95 13.15
N LEU A 68 -4.94 -20.43 11.92
CA LEU A 68 -6.00 -19.56 11.41
C LEU A 68 -7.35 -20.29 11.50
N SER A 69 -8.39 -19.59 11.97
CA SER A 69 -9.73 -20.13 12.06
C SER A 69 -10.26 -20.58 10.69
N SER A 70 -10.98 -21.68 10.63
CA SER A 70 -11.66 -22.12 9.41
C SER A 70 -12.66 -21.04 8.97
N GLY A 71 -12.70 -20.73 7.66
CA GLY A 71 -13.59 -19.70 7.12
C GLY A 71 -13.09 -18.27 7.29
N TRP A 72 -11.80 -18.06 7.65
CA TRP A 72 -11.23 -16.74 7.64
C TRP A 72 -11.17 -16.17 6.21
N GLU A 73 -11.85 -15.06 5.97
CA GLU A 73 -12.08 -14.53 4.62
C GLU A 73 -10.98 -13.56 4.18
N LEU A 74 -10.46 -12.76 5.11
CA LEU A 74 -9.55 -11.65 4.79
C LEU A 74 -8.08 -12.11 4.86
N VAL A 75 -7.57 -12.61 3.75
CA VAL A 75 -6.19 -13.09 3.62
C VAL A 75 -5.39 -12.14 2.72
N PRO A 76 -4.30 -11.54 3.19
CA PRO A 76 -3.51 -10.65 2.36
C PRO A 76 -2.66 -11.39 1.33
N ASP A 77 -2.45 -10.73 0.20
CA ASP A 77 -1.39 -11.05 -0.75
C ASP A 77 -0.17 -10.17 -0.50
N PHE A 78 1.03 -10.76 -0.61
CA PHE A 78 2.29 -10.04 -0.51
C PHE A 78 3.06 -10.07 -1.82
N SER A 79 3.80 -9.00 -2.11
CA SER A 79 4.68 -8.92 -3.26
C SER A 79 5.91 -8.05 -2.99
N LEU A 80 6.93 -8.21 -3.83
CA LEU A 80 8.07 -7.31 -3.89
C LEU A 80 8.06 -6.64 -5.27
N THR A 81 8.13 -5.31 -5.27
CA THR A 81 8.30 -4.52 -6.49
C THR A 81 9.54 -3.66 -6.32
N ASP A 82 10.54 -3.86 -7.16
CA ASP A 82 11.84 -3.18 -7.07
C ASP A 82 12.47 -3.26 -5.67
N GLY A 83 12.37 -4.43 -5.03
CA GLY A 83 12.89 -4.67 -3.70
C GLY A 83 12.07 -4.10 -2.55
N LYS A 84 10.96 -3.41 -2.83
CA LYS A 84 10.04 -2.88 -1.82
C LYS A 84 8.91 -3.88 -1.56
N ALA A 85 8.63 -4.12 -0.29
CA ALA A 85 7.52 -4.97 0.12
C ALA A 85 6.17 -4.27 -0.07
N ASN A 86 5.21 -4.98 -0.62
CA ASN A 86 3.83 -4.53 -0.76
C ASN A 86 2.90 -5.56 -0.12
N ALA A 87 1.80 -5.09 0.43
CA ALA A 87 0.72 -5.94 0.91
C ALA A 87 -0.60 -5.46 0.31
N SER A 88 -1.45 -6.38 -0.08
CA SER A 88 -2.79 -6.06 -0.56
C SER A 88 -3.84 -7.02 0.02
N LEU A 89 -5.04 -6.51 0.18
CA LEU A 89 -6.17 -7.27 0.68
C LEU A 89 -7.41 -6.99 -0.18
N ILE A 90 -7.98 -8.04 -0.73
CA ILE A 90 -9.28 -7.96 -1.40
C ILE A 90 -10.35 -7.77 -0.34
N ILE A 91 -11.25 -6.83 -0.55
CA ILE A 91 -12.35 -6.51 0.37
C ILE A 91 -13.70 -6.83 -0.25
N PRO A 92 -14.71 -7.17 0.55
CA PRO A 92 -16.07 -7.41 0.06
C PRO A 92 -16.64 -6.16 -0.64
N GLU A 93 -17.36 -6.38 -1.72
CA GLU A 93 -18.00 -5.31 -2.51
C GLU A 93 -18.91 -4.41 -1.65
N GLY A 94 -18.78 -3.10 -1.85
CA GLY A 94 -19.54 -2.09 -1.14
C GLY A 94 -19.10 -1.86 0.31
N THR A 95 -17.88 -2.29 0.65
CA THR A 95 -17.23 -1.94 1.91
C THR A 95 -16.85 -0.46 1.93
N SER A 96 -17.25 0.25 2.97
CA SER A 96 -16.79 1.63 3.26
C SER A 96 -15.49 1.58 4.06
N ILE A 97 -14.45 2.28 3.58
CA ILE A 97 -13.12 2.28 4.19
C ILE A 97 -12.85 3.60 4.91
N TYR A 98 -12.28 3.49 6.11
CA TYR A 98 -11.90 4.60 6.99
C TYR A 98 -10.50 4.39 7.55
N GLY A 99 -9.85 5.45 8.05
CA GLY A 99 -8.55 5.37 8.71
C GLY A 99 -7.42 6.06 7.95
N GLY A 100 -6.19 5.56 8.11
CA GLY A 100 -4.97 6.11 7.48
C GLY A 100 -4.35 7.28 8.25
N GLY A 101 -4.88 7.66 9.40
CA GLY A 101 -4.38 8.75 10.21
C GLY A 101 -5.05 10.09 9.93
N GLU A 102 -4.33 11.16 10.20
CA GLU A 102 -4.80 12.53 10.01
C GLU A 102 -4.70 12.92 8.52
N VAL A 103 -5.87 13.07 7.91
CA VAL A 103 -6.01 13.36 6.47
C VAL A 103 -7.20 14.31 6.28
N THR A 104 -7.02 15.33 5.44
CA THR A 104 -8.10 16.26 5.11
C THR A 104 -9.20 15.62 4.24
N GLY A 105 -10.33 16.29 4.17
CA GLY A 105 -11.46 15.90 3.31
C GLY A 105 -12.40 14.88 3.95
N SER A 106 -13.04 14.06 3.10
CA SER A 106 -14.00 13.05 3.54
C SER A 106 -13.36 11.99 4.44
N LEU A 107 -14.11 11.53 5.46
CA LEU A 107 -13.71 10.37 6.27
C LEU A 107 -13.66 9.07 5.45
N LEU A 108 -14.48 8.96 4.41
CA LEU A 108 -14.48 7.83 3.49
C LEU A 108 -13.18 7.83 2.68
N ARG A 109 -12.49 6.69 2.67
CA ARG A 109 -11.18 6.51 2.03
C ARG A 109 -11.22 5.73 0.72
N ASN A 110 -12.36 5.21 0.30
CA ASN A 110 -12.50 4.56 -1.00
C ASN A 110 -12.04 5.49 -2.13
N GLY A 111 -11.20 4.99 -3.02
CA GLY A 111 -10.57 5.75 -4.10
C GLY A 111 -9.48 6.74 -3.65
N LYS A 112 -9.01 6.67 -2.41
CA LYS A 112 -7.96 7.55 -1.89
C LYS A 112 -6.61 6.85 -1.77
N THR A 113 -5.55 7.65 -1.93
CA THR A 113 -4.17 7.27 -1.58
C THR A 113 -3.66 8.22 -0.51
N ILE A 114 -3.12 7.68 0.56
CA ILE A 114 -2.62 8.40 1.73
C ILE A 114 -1.13 8.09 1.84
N LYS A 115 -0.31 9.13 1.97
CA LYS A 115 1.13 8.99 2.24
C LYS A 115 1.36 8.90 3.73
N LEU A 116 1.85 7.77 4.20
CA LEU A 116 2.22 7.53 5.59
C LEU A 116 3.62 8.10 5.85
N TRP A 117 3.68 9.37 6.18
CA TRP A 117 4.90 10.10 6.53
C TRP A 117 4.55 11.41 7.22
N ASN A 118 4.71 11.46 8.54
CA ASN A 118 4.37 12.62 9.35
C ASN A 118 5.06 13.88 8.83
N THR A 119 4.31 14.96 8.69
CA THR A 119 4.80 16.22 8.15
C THR A 119 4.13 17.38 8.87
N ASP A 120 4.93 18.35 9.29
CA ASP A 120 4.40 19.64 9.71
C ASP A 120 3.96 20.41 8.45
N SER A 121 2.66 20.38 8.20
CA SER A 121 2.05 20.94 7.01
C SER A 121 1.35 22.25 7.34
N GLY A 122 2.01 23.36 7.04
CA GLY A 122 1.39 24.68 7.13
C GLY A 122 0.13 24.73 6.23
N ALA A 123 -1.01 25.13 6.82
CA ALA A 123 -2.29 25.28 6.12
C ALA A 123 -2.78 24.04 5.34
N TYR A 124 -2.38 22.84 5.75
CA TYR A 124 -2.78 21.56 5.15
C TYR A 124 -2.45 21.41 3.66
N GLY A 125 -1.50 22.20 3.12
CA GLY A 125 -1.24 22.28 1.68
C GLY A 125 -0.36 21.15 1.12
N VAL A 126 0.35 20.39 1.97
CA VAL A 126 1.27 19.35 1.51
C VAL A 126 0.49 18.13 1.01
N ASP A 127 0.80 17.70 -0.22
CA ASP A 127 0.16 16.54 -0.88
C ASP A 127 -1.39 16.56 -0.77
N ASN A 128 -2.00 17.73 -0.95
CA ASN A 128 -3.45 17.92 -0.82
C ASN A 128 -4.01 17.45 0.54
N GLY A 129 -3.26 17.63 1.62
CA GLY A 129 -3.66 17.22 2.96
C GLY A 129 -3.64 15.72 3.23
N THR A 130 -2.96 14.93 2.39
CA THR A 130 -2.81 13.47 2.61
C THR A 130 -1.60 13.13 3.48
N ARG A 131 -0.87 14.13 3.97
CA ARG A 131 0.32 13.98 4.78
C ARG A 131 0.37 15.09 5.83
N LEU A 132 -0.11 14.77 7.03
CA LEU A 132 -0.18 15.68 8.16
C LEU A 132 0.64 15.15 9.36
N TYR A 133 0.23 15.49 10.58
CA TYR A 133 1.00 15.21 11.79
C TYR A 133 0.98 13.76 12.23
N GLN A 134 -0.08 13.00 11.89
CA GLN A 134 -0.27 11.63 12.33
C GLN A 134 -0.51 10.68 11.15
N SER A 135 0.37 9.71 10.99
CA SER A 135 0.24 8.63 10.00
C SER A 135 -0.06 7.33 10.72
N HIS A 136 -1.18 6.69 10.38
CA HIS A 136 -1.56 5.41 10.95
C HIS A 136 -1.74 4.38 9.84
N PRO A 137 -0.92 3.31 9.76
CA PRO A 137 -1.12 2.23 8.80
C PRO A 137 -2.27 1.29 9.23
N TRP A 138 -3.34 1.89 9.71
CA TRP A 138 -4.55 1.26 10.18
C TRP A 138 -5.74 1.67 9.33
N MET A 139 -6.51 0.68 8.87
CA MET A 139 -7.75 0.89 8.14
C MET A 139 -8.89 0.10 8.78
N MET A 140 -10.09 0.66 8.75
CA MET A 140 -11.32 -0.01 9.13
C MET A 140 -12.23 -0.13 7.91
N GLY A 141 -12.70 -1.35 7.64
CA GLY A 141 -13.73 -1.61 6.65
C GLY A 141 -15.07 -1.87 7.33
N VAL A 142 -16.12 -1.23 6.84
CA VAL A 142 -17.51 -1.46 7.26
C VAL A 142 -18.27 -2.03 6.06
N ARG A 143 -18.76 -3.27 6.18
CA ARG A 143 -19.52 -3.97 5.13
C ARG A 143 -20.93 -3.43 5.00
N LYS A 144 -21.61 -3.78 3.91
CA LYS A 144 -23.03 -3.40 3.66
C LYS A 144 -23.98 -3.84 4.76
N ASP A 145 -23.71 -4.94 5.44
CA ASP A 145 -24.50 -5.48 6.54
C ASP A 145 -24.21 -4.82 7.90
N GLY A 146 -23.30 -3.84 7.94
CA GLY A 146 -22.87 -3.15 9.15
C GLY A 146 -21.79 -3.86 9.94
N THR A 147 -21.36 -5.08 9.57
CA THR A 147 -20.22 -5.71 10.20
C THR A 147 -18.94 -4.99 9.83
N ALA A 148 -17.94 -5.00 10.71
CA ALA A 148 -16.69 -4.28 10.50
C ALA A 148 -15.48 -5.17 10.72
N PHE A 149 -14.37 -4.77 10.09
CA PHE A 149 -13.05 -5.37 10.29
C PHE A 149 -11.97 -4.28 10.35
N GLY A 150 -10.86 -4.58 10.98
CA GLY A 150 -9.70 -3.71 11.03
C GLY A 150 -8.49 -4.36 10.39
N ILE A 151 -7.63 -3.55 9.78
CA ILE A 151 -6.37 -3.97 9.18
C ILE A 151 -5.27 -3.08 9.71
N LEU A 152 -4.25 -3.68 10.31
CA LEU A 152 -3.00 -3.02 10.66
C LEU A 152 -1.88 -3.56 9.77
N PHE A 153 -1.28 -2.67 8.99
CA PHE A 153 -0.02 -2.94 8.31
C PHE A 153 1.11 -2.59 9.28
N ASP A 154 1.67 -3.58 9.95
CA ASP A 154 2.62 -3.37 11.04
C ASP A 154 3.98 -2.89 10.53
N THR A 155 4.06 -1.62 10.18
CA THR A 155 5.27 -0.92 9.74
C THR A 155 5.24 0.55 10.15
N THR A 156 6.41 1.10 10.50
CA THR A 156 6.59 2.54 10.75
C THR A 156 7.39 3.21 9.63
N TRP A 157 7.68 2.49 8.56
CA TRP A 157 8.39 3.06 7.41
C TRP A 157 7.49 3.94 6.57
N LYS A 158 8.12 4.83 5.80
CA LYS A 158 7.42 5.63 4.81
C LYS A 158 6.75 4.70 3.80
N ALA A 159 5.45 4.88 3.62
CA ALA A 159 4.64 4.04 2.75
C ALA A 159 3.49 4.83 2.12
N GLU A 160 2.84 4.23 1.15
CA GLU A 160 1.57 4.69 0.60
C GLU A 160 0.48 3.66 0.88
N LEU A 161 -0.62 4.14 1.44
CA LEU A 161 -1.80 3.35 1.74
C LEU A 161 -2.91 3.78 0.78
N SER A 162 -3.32 2.89 -0.11
CA SER A 162 -4.38 3.15 -1.08
C SER A 162 -5.56 2.21 -0.88
N SER A 163 -6.75 2.71 -1.17
CA SER A 163 -7.98 1.90 -1.16
C SER A 163 -8.82 2.17 -2.40
N THR A 164 -9.41 1.12 -2.92
CA THR A 164 -10.44 1.15 -3.97
C THR A 164 -11.72 0.54 -3.42
N ASP A 165 -12.74 0.32 -4.24
CA ASP A 165 -13.95 -0.39 -3.84
C ASP A 165 -13.74 -1.91 -3.72
N GLU A 166 -12.61 -2.42 -4.20
CA GLU A 166 -12.31 -3.86 -4.27
C GLU A 166 -11.14 -4.28 -3.37
N LYS A 167 -10.22 -3.36 -3.03
CA LYS A 167 -8.99 -3.71 -2.31
C LYS A 167 -8.39 -2.57 -1.52
N ILE A 168 -7.57 -2.94 -0.52
CA ILE A 168 -6.67 -2.05 0.22
C ILE A 168 -5.24 -2.51 -0.06
N GLU A 169 -4.33 -1.56 -0.29
CA GLU A 169 -2.92 -1.82 -0.58
C GLU A 169 -2.00 -0.92 0.24
N LEU A 170 -0.90 -1.49 0.73
CA LEU A 170 0.27 -0.78 1.25
C LEU A 170 1.46 -1.00 0.31
N ARG A 171 2.15 0.10 -0.02
CA ARG A 171 3.36 0.09 -0.86
C ARG A 171 4.48 0.89 -0.22
#